data_2f8c19d2baf2f9b5ccd250dee04d288f
#
_entry.id   2f8c19d2baf2f9b5ccd250dee04d288f
#
_cell.length_a   1.000
_cell.length_b   1.000
_cell.length_c   1.000
_cell.angle_alpha   90.00
_cell.angle_beta   90.00
_cell.angle_gamma   90.00
#
_symmetry.space_group_name_H-M   'P 1'
#
loop_
_entity.id
_entity.type
_entity.pdbx_description
1 polymer ?
#
loop_
_entity_poly.entity_id
_entity_poly.type
_entity_poly.pdbx_seq_one_letter_code
_entity_poly.pdbx_strand_id
1 'polypeptide(L)'
;MILLLGIPSLIEVYFYMKKSVFAVLAVFLLAVLFVGGVSAEKVITGMDDLAGAKIGVQLGTTGDTYATTFEGDEAGTTISRYLKGADAVQALKTNKIDCVIIDNLPAESFVAKNPDLMILEEEFTVEEYAICIKKDSPLTAEINEALAKLKADGTLDQIMLNYIGDDAGTMPYVKKDVERPNGVLVMATNAEFPPYEYRDGDAIVGIDADIAQAICDELGYELKITDMAFDAIIVAVQTGKADVGIAGMSVTEDRLKNVDFSEPYTNAKQVIIVKNPEAAASPAPILGLLAGLGVAALALRRL
;
A
#
# COMPACT_ATOMS: atom_id res chain seq x y z
N MET A 1 -54.50 -38.59 -44.90
CA MET A 1 -54.23 -37.14 -45.07
C MET A 1 -52.76 -36.94 -44.70
N ILE A 2 -51.88 -36.99 -45.71
CA ILE A 2 -50.44 -36.93 -45.56
C ILE A 2 -50.05 -35.44 -45.59
N LEU A 3 -49.51 -34.95 -44.46
CA LEU A 3 -48.97 -33.59 -44.38
C LEU A 3 -47.65 -33.58 -45.17
N LEU A 4 -47.64 -32.88 -46.31
CA LEU A 4 -46.43 -32.54 -47.05
C LEU A 4 -45.72 -31.40 -46.24
N LEU A 5 -44.71 -31.76 -45.46
CA LEU A 5 -43.73 -30.82 -44.91
C LEU A 5 -42.87 -30.29 -46.10
N GLY A 6 -43.08 -29.00 -46.45
CA GLY A 6 -42.38 -28.36 -47.53
C GLY A 6 -40.87 -28.25 -47.19
N ILE A 7 -40.03 -28.83 -48.03
CA ILE A 7 -38.61 -28.68 -47.98
C ILE A 7 -38.28 -27.24 -48.42
N PRO A 8 -37.57 -26.44 -47.62
CA PRO A 8 -37.25 -25.08 -48.00
C PRO A 8 -36.42 -25.07 -49.31
N SER A 9 -36.70 -24.14 -50.19
CA SER A 9 -35.97 -24.01 -51.45
C SER A 9 -34.50 -23.66 -51.20
N LEU A 10 -33.60 -24.13 -52.08
CA LEU A 10 -32.16 -23.81 -52.00
C LEU A 10 -31.89 -22.30 -51.88
N ILE A 11 -32.77 -21.48 -52.43
CA ILE A 11 -32.72 -20.01 -52.37
C ILE A 11 -33.00 -19.52 -50.94
N GLU A 12 -33.97 -20.08 -50.21
CA GLU A 12 -34.29 -19.72 -48.81
C GLU A 12 -33.16 -20.11 -47.87
N VAL A 13 -32.56 -21.32 -48.07
CA VAL A 13 -31.41 -21.78 -47.30
C VAL A 13 -30.21 -20.84 -47.52
N TYR A 14 -29.96 -20.42 -48.74
CA TYR A 14 -28.87 -19.47 -49.09
C TYR A 14 -29.08 -18.09 -48.45
N PHE A 15 -30.31 -17.56 -48.46
CA PHE A 15 -30.63 -16.30 -47.81
C PHE A 15 -30.53 -16.40 -46.28
N TYR A 16 -30.90 -17.52 -45.64
CA TYR A 16 -30.78 -17.74 -44.21
C TYR A 16 -29.31 -17.84 -43.79
N MET A 17 -28.47 -18.54 -44.56
CA MET A 17 -27.03 -18.62 -44.34
C MET A 17 -26.37 -17.26 -44.48
N LYS A 18 -26.70 -16.44 -45.46
CA LYS A 18 -26.17 -15.09 -45.59
C LYS A 18 -26.54 -14.20 -44.43
N LYS A 19 -27.77 -14.27 -43.93
CA LYS A 19 -28.23 -13.48 -42.76
C LYS A 19 -27.51 -13.96 -41.48
N SER A 20 -27.29 -15.24 -41.31
CA SER A 20 -26.57 -15.79 -40.14
C SER A 20 -25.09 -15.41 -40.15
N VAL A 21 -24.42 -15.44 -41.31
CA VAL A 21 -23.02 -14.99 -41.46
C VAL A 21 -22.88 -13.51 -41.20
N PHE A 22 -23.82 -12.67 -41.69
CA PHE A 22 -23.82 -11.23 -41.40
C PHE A 22 -24.09 -10.96 -39.91
N ALA A 23 -24.97 -11.70 -39.23
CA ALA A 23 -25.24 -11.55 -37.82
C ALA A 23 -24.02 -11.94 -36.96
N VAL A 24 -23.31 -13.04 -37.32
CA VAL A 24 -22.09 -13.47 -36.65
C VAL A 24 -20.95 -12.46 -36.86
N LEU A 25 -20.79 -11.94 -38.10
CA LEU A 25 -19.82 -10.89 -38.38
C LEU A 25 -20.13 -9.58 -37.65
N ALA A 26 -21.41 -9.19 -37.54
CA ALA A 26 -21.83 -8.00 -36.81
C ALA A 26 -21.58 -8.14 -35.29
N VAL A 27 -21.82 -9.32 -34.71
CA VAL A 27 -21.51 -9.61 -33.32
C VAL A 27 -19.98 -9.62 -33.07
N PHE A 28 -19.18 -10.16 -34.02
CA PHE A 28 -17.72 -10.08 -33.94
C PHE A 28 -17.19 -8.65 -34.07
N LEU A 29 -17.76 -7.85 -34.97
CA LEU A 29 -17.40 -6.44 -35.13
C LEU A 29 -17.79 -5.61 -33.89
N LEU A 30 -18.95 -5.88 -33.29
CA LEU A 30 -19.37 -5.27 -32.04
C LEU A 30 -18.50 -5.71 -30.86
N ALA A 31 -18.07 -6.97 -30.82
CA ALA A 31 -17.14 -7.47 -29.80
C ALA A 31 -15.74 -6.81 -29.92
N VAL A 32 -15.28 -6.54 -31.14
CA VAL A 32 -14.01 -5.83 -31.39
C VAL A 32 -14.13 -4.33 -31.07
N LEU A 33 -15.32 -3.72 -31.23
CA LEU A 33 -15.57 -2.32 -30.84
C LEU A 33 -15.78 -2.15 -29.32
N PHE A 34 -16.10 -3.23 -28.58
CA PHE A 34 -16.21 -3.28 -27.13
C PHE A 34 -14.88 -3.63 -26.43
N VAL A 35 -13.78 -3.78 -27.14
CA VAL A 35 -12.46 -3.57 -26.53
C VAL A 35 -12.39 -2.09 -26.24
N GLY A 36 -13.18 -1.72 -25.21
CA GLY A 36 -13.22 -0.40 -24.63
C GLY A 36 -11.78 0.04 -24.40
N GLY A 37 -11.50 1.29 -24.72
CA GLY A 37 -10.18 1.84 -24.60
C GLY A 37 -9.50 1.38 -23.31
N VAL A 38 -8.63 0.40 -23.42
CA VAL A 38 -7.59 0.19 -22.44
C VAL A 38 -6.80 1.47 -22.54
N SER A 39 -7.09 2.41 -21.63
CA SER A 39 -6.19 3.54 -21.43
C SER A 39 -4.82 2.91 -21.25
N ALA A 40 -3.91 3.19 -22.15
CA ALA A 40 -2.56 2.64 -22.04
C ALA A 40 -2.08 3.00 -20.63
N GLU A 41 -1.72 1.98 -19.86
CA GLU A 41 -1.15 2.15 -18.53
C GLU A 41 0.06 3.07 -18.67
N LYS A 42 0.10 4.15 -17.90
CA LYS A 42 1.22 5.08 -17.95
C LYS A 42 2.44 4.37 -17.33
N VAL A 43 3.53 4.30 -18.08
CA VAL A 43 4.78 3.74 -17.58
C VAL A 43 5.47 4.81 -16.74
N ILE A 44 5.74 4.49 -15.49
CA ILE A 44 6.47 5.34 -14.54
C ILE A 44 7.86 4.73 -14.36
N THR A 45 8.89 5.49 -14.68
CA THR A 45 10.31 5.09 -14.56
C THR A 45 11.09 5.98 -13.59
N GLY A 46 10.52 7.09 -13.16
CA GLY A 46 11.09 8.06 -12.24
C GLY A 46 10.12 9.17 -11.89
N MET A 47 10.57 10.15 -11.13
CA MET A 47 9.76 11.30 -10.69
C MET A 47 9.24 12.16 -11.85
N ASP A 48 10.01 12.28 -12.93
CA ASP A 48 9.61 13.08 -14.11
C ASP A 48 8.33 12.52 -14.78
N ASP A 49 8.03 11.25 -14.58
CA ASP A 49 6.85 10.61 -15.15
C ASP A 49 5.59 10.77 -14.28
N LEU A 50 5.66 11.40 -13.11
CA LEU A 50 4.51 11.55 -12.21
C LEU A 50 3.47 12.53 -12.77
N ALA A 51 3.87 13.51 -13.57
CA ALA A 51 2.94 14.43 -14.24
C ALA A 51 1.97 13.66 -15.15
N GLY A 52 0.66 13.80 -14.95
CA GLY A 52 -0.40 13.09 -15.67
C GLY A 52 -0.61 11.63 -15.22
N ALA A 53 0.04 11.19 -14.13
CA ALA A 53 -0.14 9.86 -13.55
C ALA A 53 -1.34 9.80 -12.60
N LYS A 54 -1.83 8.58 -12.40
CA LYS A 54 -2.76 8.24 -11.30
C LYS A 54 -1.93 7.71 -10.14
N ILE A 55 -1.72 8.55 -9.14
CA ILE A 55 -0.86 8.25 -8.00
C ILE A 55 -1.71 7.78 -6.82
N GLY A 56 -1.34 6.66 -6.20
CA GLY A 56 -1.93 6.18 -4.95
C GLY A 56 -1.08 6.55 -3.75
N VAL A 57 -1.72 6.98 -2.66
CA VAL A 57 -1.06 7.35 -1.41
C VAL A 57 -1.90 6.90 -0.22
N GLN A 58 -1.29 6.79 0.96
CA GLN A 58 -2.06 6.71 2.19
C GLN A 58 -2.41 8.12 2.66
N LEU A 59 -3.68 8.33 3.04
CA LEU A 59 -4.22 9.62 3.45
C LEU A 59 -3.45 10.21 4.65
N GLY A 60 -3.05 11.48 4.50
CA GLY A 60 -2.41 12.27 5.57
C GLY A 60 -0.93 11.95 5.82
N THR A 61 -0.30 11.08 5.00
CA THR A 61 1.14 10.81 5.06
C THR A 61 1.96 11.90 4.36
N THR A 62 3.27 11.86 4.51
CA THR A 62 4.19 12.71 3.72
C THR A 62 4.12 12.36 2.23
N GLY A 63 3.94 11.09 1.88
CA GLY A 63 3.68 10.68 0.50
C GLY A 63 2.44 11.34 -0.10
N ASP A 64 1.34 11.49 0.66
CA ASP A 64 0.16 12.25 0.24
C ASP A 64 0.48 13.74 0.04
N THR A 65 1.24 14.34 0.94
CA THR A 65 1.65 15.74 0.84
C THR A 65 2.48 15.98 -0.43
N TYR A 66 3.44 15.10 -0.72
CA TYR A 66 4.24 15.18 -1.95
C TYR A 66 3.40 14.99 -3.20
N ALA A 67 2.59 13.93 -3.25
CA ALA A 67 1.73 13.66 -4.39
C ALA A 67 0.79 14.84 -4.68
N THR A 68 0.28 15.51 -3.63
CA THR A 68 -0.61 16.68 -3.75
C THR A 68 0.03 17.83 -4.54
N THR A 69 1.36 17.93 -4.57
CA THR A 69 2.05 18.98 -5.37
C THR A 69 1.85 18.82 -6.88
N PHE A 70 1.50 17.62 -7.34
CA PHE A 70 1.21 17.30 -8.73
C PHE A 70 -0.30 17.32 -9.04
N GLU A 71 -1.18 17.38 -8.01
CA GLU A 71 -2.63 17.24 -8.19
C GLU A 71 -3.20 18.39 -9.02
N GLY A 72 -3.90 18.03 -10.10
CA GLY A 72 -4.56 19.03 -10.96
C GLY A 72 -3.61 19.83 -11.85
N ASP A 73 -2.39 19.34 -12.09
CA ASP A 73 -1.47 19.90 -13.08
C ASP A 73 -2.06 19.90 -14.50
N GLU A 74 -1.41 20.61 -15.44
CA GLU A 74 -1.85 20.66 -16.84
C GLU A 74 -1.85 19.29 -17.53
N ALA A 75 -1.07 18.33 -17.02
CA ALA A 75 -0.99 16.96 -17.52
C ALA A 75 -2.15 16.07 -17.01
N GLY A 76 -2.93 16.54 -16.04
CA GLY A 76 -4.10 15.86 -15.50
C GLY A 76 -3.79 14.80 -14.45
N THR A 77 -2.76 15.02 -13.65
CA THR A 77 -2.41 14.14 -12.50
C THR A 77 -3.56 14.02 -11.51
N THR A 78 -3.83 12.81 -11.08
CA THR A 78 -4.87 12.50 -10.10
C THR A 78 -4.31 11.73 -8.91
N ILE A 79 -4.74 12.09 -7.69
CA ILE A 79 -4.31 11.45 -6.46
C ILE A 79 -5.45 10.63 -5.88
N SER A 80 -5.21 9.33 -5.71
CA SER A 80 -6.13 8.41 -5.03
C SER A 80 -5.64 8.16 -3.61
N ARG A 81 -6.41 8.63 -2.63
CA ARG A 81 -6.09 8.54 -1.21
C ARG A 81 -6.77 7.33 -0.58
N TYR A 82 -5.99 6.50 0.09
CA TYR A 82 -6.45 5.27 0.75
C TYR A 82 -6.23 5.39 2.27
N LEU A 83 -7.04 4.72 3.07
CA LEU A 83 -6.83 4.66 4.52
C LEU A 83 -5.64 3.77 4.91
N LYS A 84 -5.23 2.86 4.02
CA LYS A 84 -4.13 1.92 4.22
C LYS A 84 -3.20 1.90 3.02
N GLY A 85 -1.88 1.82 3.24
CA GLY A 85 -0.91 1.65 2.16
C GLY A 85 -1.14 0.37 1.35
N ALA A 86 -1.57 -0.72 2.01
CA ALA A 86 -1.92 -1.98 1.35
C ALA A 86 -3.06 -1.83 0.32
N ASP A 87 -4.05 -0.96 0.56
CA ASP A 87 -5.14 -0.71 -0.38
C ASP A 87 -4.64 0.05 -1.63
N ALA A 88 -3.69 0.99 -1.46
CA ALA A 88 -3.01 1.64 -2.59
C ALA A 88 -2.23 0.62 -3.42
N VAL A 89 -1.46 -0.26 -2.78
CA VAL A 89 -0.74 -1.36 -3.45
C VAL A 89 -1.71 -2.28 -4.21
N GLN A 90 -2.85 -2.63 -3.62
CA GLN A 90 -3.86 -3.44 -4.29
C GLN A 90 -4.50 -2.71 -5.48
N ALA A 91 -4.68 -1.39 -5.40
CA ALA A 91 -5.16 -0.58 -6.51
C ALA A 91 -4.17 -0.54 -7.68
N LEU A 92 -2.85 -0.46 -7.39
CA LEU A 92 -1.78 -0.57 -8.38
C LEU A 92 -1.83 -1.93 -9.10
N LYS A 93 -1.91 -3.02 -8.34
CA LYS A 93 -2.01 -4.39 -8.90
C LYS A 93 -3.21 -4.57 -9.82
N THR A 94 -4.30 -3.86 -9.57
CA THR A 94 -5.55 -3.95 -10.34
C THR A 94 -5.71 -2.87 -11.41
N ASN A 95 -4.65 -2.14 -11.75
CA ASN A 95 -4.62 -1.09 -12.81
C ASN A 95 -5.57 0.08 -12.56
N LYS A 96 -5.89 0.38 -11.30
CA LYS A 96 -6.69 1.56 -10.94
C LYS A 96 -5.84 2.81 -10.86
N ILE A 97 -4.56 2.63 -10.51
CA ILE A 97 -3.53 3.67 -10.41
C ILE A 97 -2.25 3.20 -11.11
N ASP A 98 -1.36 4.13 -11.43
CA ASP A 98 -0.13 3.88 -12.18
C ASP A 98 1.08 3.64 -11.27
N CYS A 99 1.08 4.24 -10.06
CA CYS A 99 2.13 4.06 -9.06
C CYS A 99 1.61 4.32 -7.63
N VAL A 100 2.42 3.95 -6.63
CA VAL A 100 2.20 4.28 -5.21
C VAL A 100 3.41 5.05 -4.71
N ILE A 101 3.19 6.18 -4.01
CA ILE A 101 4.23 6.89 -3.25
C ILE A 101 4.08 6.50 -1.79
N ILE A 102 5.14 5.99 -1.18
CA ILE A 102 5.16 5.49 0.19
C ILE A 102 6.60 5.43 0.70
N ASP A 103 6.77 5.28 2.01
CA ASP A 103 8.07 5.17 2.66
C ASP A 103 8.79 3.87 2.30
N ASN A 104 10.14 3.92 2.27
CA ASN A 104 10.98 2.85 1.74
C ASN A 104 10.81 1.48 2.42
N LEU A 105 10.87 1.38 3.76
CA LEU A 105 10.76 0.08 4.44
C LEU A 105 9.38 -0.56 4.30
N PRO A 106 8.25 0.16 4.41
CA PRO A 106 6.94 -0.36 4.04
C PRO A 106 6.85 -0.78 2.57
N ALA A 107 7.44 0.00 1.64
CA ALA A 107 7.51 -0.39 0.23
C ALA A 107 8.23 -1.72 0.05
N GLU A 108 9.40 -1.92 0.68
CA GLU A 108 10.14 -3.18 0.68
C GLU A 108 9.28 -4.34 1.22
N SER A 109 8.58 -4.10 2.34
CA SER A 109 7.70 -5.09 2.95
C SER A 109 6.53 -5.49 2.04
N PHE A 110 5.99 -4.55 1.26
CA PHE A 110 4.92 -4.83 0.28
C PHE A 110 5.46 -5.55 -0.95
N VAL A 111 6.59 -5.11 -1.51
CA VAL A 111 7.17 -5.68 -2.72
C VAL A 111 7.70 -7.10 -2.46
N ALA A 112 8.27 -7.37 -1.29
CA ALA A 112 8.68 -8.72 -0.91
C ALA A 112 7.54 -9.76 -0.96
N LYS A 113 6.30 -9.32 -0.73
CA LYS A 113 5.09 -10.18 -0.80
C LYS A 113 4.41 -10.15 -2.17
N ASN A 114 4.84 -9.28 -3.09
CA ASN A 114 4.23 -9.02 -4.38
C ASN A 114 5.31 -8.94 -5.47
N PRO A 115 5.79 -10.08 -6.01
CA PRO A 115 6.88 -10.12 -6.98
C PRO A 115 6.52 -9.49 -8.34
N ASP A 116 5.24 -9.19 -8.56
CA ASP A 116 4.70 -8.43 -9.69
C ASP A 116 4.86 -6.91 -9.55
N LEU A 117 5.46 -6.46 -8.43
CA LEU A 117 5.76 -5.07 -8.15
C LEU A 117 7.27 -4.86 -7.97
N MET A 118 7.72 -3.62 -8.12
CA MET A 118 9.10 -3.20 -7.86
C MET A 118 9.11 -1.78 -7.31
N ILE A 119 10.19 -1.45 -6.62
CA ILE A 119 10.49 -0.10 -6.15
C ILE A 119 11.44 0.54 -7.17
N LEU A 120 11.19 1.78 -7.57
CA LEU A 120 12.15 2.54 -8.37
C LEU A 120 13.34 2.96 -7.49
N GLU A 121 14.54 2.99 -8.09
CA GLU A 121 15.77 3.32 -7.36
C GLU A 121 15.82 4.79 -6.90
N GLU A 122 14.99 5.66 -7.47
CA GLU A 122 14.96 7.07 -7.17
C GLU A 122 14.28 7.34 -5.83
N GLU A 123 15.07 7.90 -4.89
CA GLU A 123 14.61 8.34 -3.57
C GLU A 123 14.49 9.87 -3.58
N PHE A 124 13.38 10.43 -3.12
CA PHE A 124 13.16 11.86 -3.29
C PHE A 124 12.97 12.66 -2.00
N THR A 125 13.11 12.02 -0.82
CA THR A 125 13.08 12.72 0.46
C THR A 125 14.01 12.09 1.47
N VAL A 126 14.37 12.86 2.48
CA VAL A 126 14.91 12.35 3.75
C VAL A 126 14.00 12.88 4.84
N GLU A 127 13.42 11.99 5.60
CA GLU A 127 12.45 12.28 6.66
C GLU A 127 12.94 11.74 7.99
N GLU A 128 12.63 12.46 9.06
CA GLU A 128 12.94 12.05 10.42
C GLU A 128 11.66 11.56 11.09
N TYR A 129 11.64 10.30 11.57
CA TYR A 129 10.54 9.76 12.34
C TYR A 129 10.72 10.06 13.81
N ALA A 130 9.66 10.60 14.42
CA ALA A 130 9.65 10.94 15.83
C ALA A 130 8.28 10.64 16.47
N ILE A 131 8.27 10.59 17.78
CA ILE A 131 7.08 10.36 18.60
C ILE A 131 6.29 11.66 18.68
N CYS A 132 5.03 11.63 18.23
CA CYS A 132 4.10 12.73 18.31
C CYS A 132 3.56 12.83 19.74
N ILE A 133 3.62 14.02 20.33
CA ILE A 133 3.25 14.29 21.73
C ILE A 133 2.38 15.55 21.76
N LYS A 134 1.48 15.64 22.74
CA LYS A 134 0.67 16.85 22.90
C LYS A 134 1.56 18.07 23.11
N LYS A 135 1.17 19.19 22.49
CA LYS A 135 1.90 20.45 22.57
C LYS A 135 2.13 20.90 24.02
N ASP A 136 3.36 21.35 24.29
CA ASP A 136 3.80 21.81 25.59
C ASP A 136 3.66 20.77 26.73
N SER A 137 3.68 19.49 26.41
CA SER A 137 3.60 18.41 27.38
C SER A 137 4.96 18.18 28.07
N PRO A 138 5.00 18.01 29.40
CA PRO A 138 6.23 17.61 30.09
C PRO A 138 6.72 16.22 29.64
N LEU A 139 5.85 15.39 29.12
CA LEU A 139 6.17 14.04 28.62
C LEU A 139 7.22 14.07 27.48
N THR A 140 7.31 15.19 26.73
CA THR A 140 8.33 15.37 25.69
C THR A 140 9.75 15.24 26.24
N ALA A 141 10.03 15.87 27.36
CA ALA A 141 11.35 15.80 27.99
C ALA A 141 11.65 14.39 28.54
N GLU A 142 10.65 13.75 29.15
CA GLU A 142 10.78 12.39 29.72
C GLU A 142 11.03 11.37 28.61
N ILE A 143 10.29 11.45 27.51
CA ILE A 143 10.48 10.57 26.34
C ILE A 143 11.86 10.79 25.70
N ASN A 144 12.32 12.02 25.55
CA ASN A 144 13.64 12.32 24.99
C ASN A 144 14.76 11.77 25.88
N GLU A 145 14.63 11.84 27.21
CA GLU A 145 15.58 11.23 28.13
C GLU A 145 15.59 9.68 27.99
N ALA A 146 14.41 9.07 27.91
CA ALA A 146 14.30 7.62 27.67
C ALA A 146 14.92 7.22 26.31
N LEU A 147 14.59 7.91 25.22
CA LEU A 147 15.18 7.65 23.90
C LEU A 147 16.70 7.79 23.90
N ALA A 148 17.23 8.84 24.55
CA ALA A 148 18.68 9.02 24.65
C ALA A 148 19.36 7.86 25.39
N LYS A 149 18.73 7.32 26.43
CA LYS A 149 19.21 6.16 27.17
C LYS A 149 19.15 4.89 26.32
N LEU A 150 18.02 4.62 25.65
CA LEU A 150 17.84 3.46 24.77
C LEU A 150 18.81 3.48 23.58
N LYS A 151 19.17 4.67 23.10
CA LYS A 151 20.18 4.86 22.07
C LYS A 151 21.59 4.59 22.63
N ALA A 152 21.89 5.11 23.83
CA ALA A 152 23.22 4.97 24.43
C ALA A 152 23.54 3.54 24.86
N ASP A 153 22.56 2.73 25.28
CA ASP A 153 22.74 1.35 25.70
C ASP A 153 22.57 0.33 24.54
N GLY A 154 22.26 0.80 23.33
CA GLY A 154 22.11 -0.02 22.13
C GLY A 154 20.75 -0.71 22.00
N THR A 155 19.79 -0.47 22.90
CA THR A 155 18.45 -1.06 22.83
C THR A 155 17.71 -0.62 21.56
N LEU A 156 17.82 0.67 21.18
CA LEU A 156 17.19 1.19 19.97
C LEU A 156 17.72 0.47 18.71
N ASP A 157 19.04 0.31 18.61
CA ASP A 157 19.67 -0.41 17.50
C ASP A 157 19.25 -1.88 17.46
N GLN A 158 19.16 -2.54 18.61
CA GLN A 158 18.69 -3.92 18.73
C GLN A 158 17.24 -4.04 18.20
N ILE A 159 16.36 -3.14 18.62
CA ILE A 159 14.97 -3.12 18.14
C ILE A 159 14.94 -2.97 16.61
N MET A 160 15.68 -2.01 16.06
CA MET A 160 15.73 -1.81 14.60
C MET A 160 16.22 -3.07 13.87
N LEU A 161 17.34 -3.66 14.30
CA LEU A 161 17.92 -4.86 13.70
C LEU A 161 17.00 -6.09 13.80
N ASN A 162 16.13 -6.14 14.81
CA ASN A 162 15.17 -7.26 14.92
C ASN A 162 14.11 -7.25 13.80
N TYR A 163 13.91 -6.13 13.10
CA TYR A 163 12.90 -5.99 12.05
C TYR A 163 13.49 -5.75 10.66
N ILE A 164 14.77 -5.36 10.58
CA ILE A 164 15.41 -4.92 9.34
C ILE A 164 16.70 -5.72 9.12
N GLY A 165 16.91 -6.19 7.88
CA GLY A 165 18.12 -6.90 7.47
C GLY A 165 18.09 -8.41 7.71
N ASP A 166 19.27 -9.03 7.59
CA ASP A 166 19.41 -10.49 7.61
C ASP A 166 19.16 -11.10 8.99
N ASP A 167 19.31 -10.32 10.06
CA ASP A 167 19.12 -10.75 11.45
C ASP A 167 17.68 -10.55 11.95
N ALA A 168 16.74 -10.18 11.08
CA ALA A 168 15.35 -9.93 11.44
C ALA A 168 14.73 -11.16 12.15
N GLY A 169 14.05 -10.91 13.28
CA GLY A 169 13.41 -11.91 14.10
C GLY A 169 14.33 -12.65 15.11
N THR A 170 15.60 -12.28 15.18
CA THR A 170 16.58 -12.97 16.04
C THR A 170 16.80 -12.29 17.39
N MET A 171 16.41 -11.01 17.54
CA MET A 171 16.68 -10.20 18.73
C MET A 171 15.42 -9.45 19.22
N PRO A 172 14.29 -10.12 19.49
CA PRO A 172 13.07 -9.45 19.90
C PRO A 172 13.27 -8.66 21.20
N TYR A 173 12.67 -7.48 21.25
CA TYR A 173 12.60 -6.75 22.52
C TYR A 173 11.72 -7.52 23.51
N VAL A 174 12.21 -7.68 24.73
CA VAL A 174 11.47 -8.36 25.78
C VAL A 174 11.06 -7.33 26.84
N LYS A 175 9.74 -7.17 27.05
CA LYS A 175 9.18 -6.32 28.11
C LYS A 175 9.86 -6.63 29.44
N LYS A 176 10.40 -5.60 30.08
CA LYS A 176 11.10 -5.73 31.37
C LYS A 176 10.07 -5.89 32.52
N ASP A 177 10.42 -6.71 33.49
CA ASP A 177 9.66 -6.83 34.74
C ASP A 177 10.07 -5.72 35.71
N VAL A 178 9.41 -4.55 35.57
CA VAL A 178 9.66 -3.35 36.37
C VAL A 178 8.37 -2.84 36.97
N GLU A 179 8.47 -2.13 38.11
CA GLU A 179 7.32 -1.44 38.69
C GLU A 179 6.78 -0.36 37.72
N ARG A 180 5.47 -0.17 37.71
CA ARG A 180 4.78 0.76 36.79
C ARG A 180 3.94 1.78 37.57
N PRO A 181 4.60 2.62 38.41
CA PRO A 181 3.91 3.56 39.29
C PRO A 181 3.22 4.71 38.53
N ASN A 182 3.61 4.95 37.26
CA ASN A 182 3.11 6.07 36.49
C ASN A 182 1.81 5.77 35.73
N GLY A 183 1.26 4.55 35.90
CA GLY A 183 -0.02 4.17 35.31
C GLY A 183 0.11 3.71 33.86
N VAL A 184 -0.84 4.10 33.00
CA VAL A 184 -0.94 3.67 31.61
C VAL A 184 -0.52 4.78 30.68
N LEU A 185 0.37 4.49 29.72
CA LEU A 185 0.67 5.34 28.58
C LEU A 185 -0.08 4.79 27.35
N VAL A 186 -0.96 5.61 26.79
CA VAL A 186 -1.76 5.25 25.62
C VAL A 186 -1.05 5.71 24.35
N MET A 187 -0.62 4.75 23.54
CA MET A 187 -0.05 4.96 22.22
C MET A 187 -1.14 4.85 21.15
N ALA A 188 -1.29 5.86 20.32
CA ALA A 188 -2.03 5.81 19.07
C ALA A 188 -1.10 5.40 17.94
N THR A 189 -1.55 4.47 17.09
CA THR A 189 -0.79 3.97 15.94
C THR A 189 -1.73 3.56 14.80
N ASN A 190 -1.18 3.27 13.62
CA ASN A 190 -1.91 2.68 12.49
C ASN A 190 -1.25 1.36 12.09
N ALA A 191 -1.73 0.24 12.66
CA ALA A 191 -1.11 -1.08 12.57
C ALA A 191 -1.24 -1.74 11.18
N GLU A 192 -0.87 -1.00 10.14
CA GLU A 192 -0.92 -1.38 8.71
C GLU A 192 0.38 -0.97 7.97
N PHE A 193 1.47 -0.69 8.72
CA PHE A 193 2.70 -0.09 8.19
C PHE A 193 3.97 -0.88 8.57
N PRO A 194 4.09 -2.16 8.12
CA PRO A 194 5.25 -2.98 8.42
C PRO A 194 6.53 -2.37 7.79
N PRO A 195 7.70 -2.46 8.46
CA PRO A 195 7.96 -3.18 9.72
C PRO A 195 7.75 -2.33 10.99
N TYR A 196 7.25 -1.10 10.87
CA TYR A 196 7.11 -0.17 11.99
C TYR A 196 5.98 -0.58 12.94
N GLU A 197 4.77 -0.76 12.43
CA GLU A 197 3.63 -1.24 13.20
C GLU A 197 2.67 -2.05 12.31
N TYR A 198 2.38 -3.26 12.74
CA TYR A 198 1.48 -4.16 12.02
C TYR A 198 0.85 -5.19 12.94
N ARG A 199 -0.19 -5.87 12.44
CA ARG A 199 -0.83 -6.93 13.20
C ARG A 199 -0.16 -8.28 12.96
N ASP A 200 0.13 -8.96 14.08
CA ASP A 200 0.46 -10.38 14.09
C ASP A 200 -0.59 -11.09 14.96
N GLY A 201 -1.57 -11.71 14.31
CA GLY A 201 -2.78 -12.18 14.98
C GLY A 201 -3.55 -11.03 15.64
N ASP A 202 -3.77 -11.16 16.96
CA ASP A 202 -4.44 -10.13 17.77
C ASP A 202 -3.47 -9.06 18.31
N ALA A 203 -2.17 -9.30 18.23
CA ALA A 203 -1.15 -8.38 18.72
C ALA A 203 -0.82 -7.30 17.68
N ILE A 204 -0.41 -6.13 18.16
CA ILE A 204 0.25 -5.09 17.38
C ILE A 204 1.72 -5.17 17.71
N VAL A 205 2.55 -5.37 16.70
CA VAL A 205 3.99 -5.58 16.78
C VAL A 205 4.71 -4.66 15.81
N GLY A 206 6.02 -4.58 15.92
CA GLY A 206 6.85 -3.78 15.03
C GLY A 206 7.81 -2.87 15.79
N ILE A 207 8.63 -2.16 15.05
CA ILE A 207 9.64 -1.25 15.59
C ILE A 207 9.01 -0.25 16.56
N ASP A 208 7.91 0.37 16.17
CA ASP A 208 7.25 1.42 16.94
C ASP A 208 6.60 0.87 18.21
N ALA A 209 6.03 -0.34 18.15
CA ALA A 209 5.47 -1.02 19.31
C ALA A 209 6.56 -1.38 20.33
N ASP A 210 7.72 -1.87 19.86
CA ASP A 210 8.84 -2.23 20.72
C ASP A 210 9.54 -0.98 21.31
N ILE A 211 9.69 0.10 20.54
CA ILE A 211 10.18 1.38 21.05
C ILE A 211 9.24 1.93 22.13
N ALA A 212 7.93 1.90 21.90
CA ALA A 212 6.96 2.32 22.90
C ALA A 212 7.04 1.49 24.18
N GLN A 213 7.20 0.15 24.05
CA GLN A 213 7.36 -0.73 25.20
C GLN A 213 8.66 -0.43 25.95
N ALA A 214 9.76 -0.21 25.24
CA ALA A 214 11.05 0.12 25.85
C ALA A 214 11.00 1.46 26.62
N ILE A 215 10.35 2.47 26.05
CA ILE A 215 10.11 3.76 26.73
C ILE A 215 9.25 3.56 27.97
N CYS A 216 8.17 2.78 27.89
CA CYS A 216 7.33 2.48 29.04
C CYS A 216 8.08 1.74 30.15
N ASP A 217 9.00 0.83 29.79
CA ASP A 217 9.85 0.10 30.75
C ASP A 217 10.82 1.07 31.46
N GLU A 218 11.37 2.07 30.77
CA GLU A 218 12.27 3.07 31.35
C GLU A 218 11.53 4.09 32.21
N LEU A 219 10.31 4.46 31.81
CA LEU A 219 9.53 5.52 32.48
C LEU A 219 8.53 4.94 33.51
N GLY A 220 8.41 3.61 33.68
CA GLY A 220 7.50 3.01 34.65
C GLY A 220 6.02 3.15 34.27
N TYR A 221 5.68 3.10 32.98
CA TYR A 221 4.30 3.04 32.49
C TYR A 221 3.91 1.64 32.03
N GLU A 222 2.61 1.31 32.10
CA GLU A 222 2.04 0.20 31.35
C GLU A 222 1.64 0.69 29.97
N LEU A 223 2.12 0.02 28.91
CA LEU A 223 1.79 0.37 27.53
C LEU A 223 0.38 -0.12 27.16
N LYS A 224 -0.40 0.78 26.56
CA LYS A 224 -1.64 0.45 25.87
C LYS A 224 -1.60 0.97 24.45
N ILE A 225 -1.63 0.08 23.46
CA ILE A 225 -1.66 0.45 22.04
C ILE A 225 -3.11 0.56 21.56
N THR A 226 -3.41 1.63 20.83
CA THR A 226 -4.72 1.88 20.20
C THR A 226 -4.53 2.07 18.72
N ASP A 227 -5.10 1.16 17.92
CA ASP A 227 -5.07 1.19 16.46
C ASP A 227 -6.15 2.12 15.92
N MET A 228 -5.79 2.96 14.97
CA MET A 228 -6.70 3.90 14.30
C MET A 228 -6.17 4.30 12.91
N ALA A 229 -6.98 5.00 12.11
CA ALA A 229 -6.50 5.58 10.85
C ALA A 229 -5.37 6.59 11.10
N PHE A 230 -4.35 6.60 10.22
CA PHE A 230 -3.16 7.42 10.40
C PHE A 230 -3.47 8.92 10.55
N ASP A 231 -4.37 9.44 9.73
CA ASP A 231 -4.81 10.83 9.75
C ASP A 231 -5.56 11.25 11.03
N ALA A 232 -6.00 10.27 11.85
CA ALA A 232 -6.66 10.50 13.13
C ALA A 232 -5.69 10.61 14.33
N ILE A 233 -4.42 10.17 14.18
CA ILE A 233 -3.46 10.04 15.29
C ILE A 233 -3.18 11.39 15.94
N ILE A 234 -2.85 12.41 15.17
CA ILE A 234 -2.54 13.76 15.70
C ILE A 234 -3.72 14.32 16.50
N VAL A 235 -4.95 14.15 16.00
CA VAL A 235 -6.15 14.60 16.70
C VAL A 235 -6.38 13.82 17.99
N ALA A 236 -6.07 12.51 18.01
CA ALA A 236 -6.15 11.71 19.24
C ALA A 236 -5.18 12.19 20.31
N VAL A 237 -3.95 12.54 19.93
CA VAL A 237 -2.93 13.12 20.85
C VAL A 237 -3.33 14.51 21.31
N GLN A 238 -3.77 15.41 20.42
CA GLN A 238 -4.21 16.76 20.79
C GLN A 238 -5.35 16.75 21.81
N THR A 239 -6.31 15.84 21.62
CA THR A 239 -7.52 15.74 22.46
C THR A 239 -7.31 14.94 23.73
N GLY A 240 -6.14 14.31 23.93
CA GLY A 240 -5.82 13.48 25.10
C GLY A 240 -6.52 12.13 25.08
N LYS A 241 -6.97 11.63 23.90
CA LYS A 241 -7.42 10.24 23.70
C LYS A 241 -6.23 9.27 23.66
N ALA A 242 -5.07 9.76 23.27
CA ALA A 242 -3.79 9.09 23.37
C ALA A 242 -2.78 10.08 23.99
N ASP A 243 -1.79 9.53 24.69
CA ASP A 243 -0.70 10.31 25.29
C ASP A 243 0.37 10.60 24.24
N VAL A 244 0.61 9.62 23.35
CA VAL A 244 1.60 9.68 22.27
C VAL A 244 1.03 9.10 20.97
N GLY A 245 1.60 9.52 19.84
CA GLY A 245 1.41 8.90 18.52
C GLY A 245 2.75 8.37 18.02
N ILE A 246 2.84 7.07 17.75
CA ILE A 246 4.03 6.44 17.17
C ILE A 246 3.54 5.59 16.00
N ALA A 247 3.92 6.00 14.77
CA ALA A 247 3.35 5.42 13.55
C ALA A 247 4.20 5.75 12.31
N GLY A 248 5.54 5.57 12.38
CA GLY A 248 6.42 6.00 11.30
C GLY A 248 6.17 7.47 10.93
N MET A 249 5.99 8.31 11.93
CA MET A 249 5.49 9.67 11.71
C MET A 249 6.63 10.67 11.50
N SER A 250 6.72 11.22 10.29
CA SER A 250 7.70 12.25 9.94
C SER A 250 7.42 13.57 10.65
N VAL A 251 8.47 14.23 11.14
CA VAL A 251 8.40 15.60 11.62
C VAL A 251 8.20 16.55 10.45
N THR A 252 7.13 17.34 10.46
CA THR A 252 6.88 18.35 9.44
C THR A 252 6.44 19.68 10.09
N GLU A 253 6.69 20.80 9.40
CA GLU A 253 6.28 22.12 9.88
C GLU A 253 4.77 22.21 10.13
N ASP A 254 3.95 21.55 9.30
CA ASP A 254 2.50 21.56 9.46
C ASP A 254 2.05 20.75 10.68
N ARG A 255 2.66 19.62 10.95
CA ARG A 255 2.39 18.80 12.14
C ARG A 255 2.84 19.51 13.42
N LEU A 256 4.01 20.17 13.38
CA LEU A 256 4.55 20.98 14.49
C LEU A 256 3.67 22.15 14.91
N LYS A 257 2.75 22.62 14.07
CA LYS A 257 1.75 23.63 14.48
C LYS A 257 0.77 23.07 15.50
N ASN A 258 0.56 21.77 15.51
CA ASN A 258 -0.51 21.09 16.21
C ASN A 258 -0.03 20.25 17.40
N VAL A 259 1.16 19.71 17.31
CA VAL A 259 1.77 18.79 18.29
C VAL A 259 3.25 19.11 18.46
N ASP A 260 3.87 18.57 19.50
CA ASP A 260 5.32 18.48 19.62
C ASP A 260 5.79 17.09 19.18
N PHE A 261 7.07 16.98 18.91
CA PHE A 261 7.73 15.73 18.60
C PHE A 261 8.89 15.48 19.54
N SER A 262 9.20 14.21 19.78
CA SER A 262 10.45 13.81 20.42
C SER A 262 11.64 14.10 19.50
N GLU A 263 12.86 13.88 20.02
CA GLU A 263 14.01 13.64 19.17
C GLU A 263 13.74 12.47 18.21
N PRO A 264 14.26 12.50 16.98
CA PRO A 264 14.06 11.42 16.02
C PRO A 264 14.64 10.09 16.48
N TYR A 265 13.92 8.99 16.23
CA TYR A 265 14.39 7.65 16.51
C TYR A 265 14.93 6.93 15.26
N THR A 266 14.54 7.35 14.05
CA THR A 266 15.05 6.83 12.77
C THR A 266 14.79 7.80 11.64
N ASN A 267 15.38 7.50 10.45
CA ASN A 267 15.13 8.22 9.21
C ASN A 267 14.37 7.34 8.22
N ALA A 268 13.64 7.97 7.32
CA ALA A 268 12.92 7.33 6.23
C ALA A 268 13.08 8.13 4.92
N LYS A 269 12.62 7.54 3.82
CA LYS A 269 12.63 8.16 2.50
C LYS A 269 11.34 7.79 1.78
N GLN A 270 10.81 8.69 0.94
CA GLN A 270 9.73 8.35 0.03
C GLN A 270 10.28 7.68 -1.22
N VAL A 271 9.59 6.64 -1.67
CA VAL A 271 9.91 5.87 -2.88
C VAL A 271 8.65 5.65 -3.71
N ILE A 272 8.83 5.18 -4.94
CA ILE A 272 7.74 4.90 -5.87
C ILE A 272 7.66 3.40 -6.09
N ILE A 273 6.51 2.79 -5.80
CA ILE A 273 6.21 1.42 -6.19
C ILE A 273 5.48 1.45 -7.54
N VAL A 274 5.97 0.63 -8.47
CA VAL A 274 5.38 0.40 -9.78
C VAL A 274 5.21 -1.09 -10.05
N LYS A 275 4.52 -1.44 -11.13
CA LYS A 275 4.50 -2.83 -11.60
C LYS A 275 5.85 -3.21 -12.16
N ASN A 276 6.25 -4.43 -11.88
CA ASN A 276 7.48 -5.01 -12.43
C ASN A 276 7.22 -5.46 -13.87
N PRO A 277 7.83 -4.79 -14.89
CA PRO A 277 7.62 -5.15 -16.29
C PRO A 277 8.14 -6.56 -16.62
N GLU A 278 9.13 -7.06 -15.90
CA GLU A 278 9.67 -8.40 -16.11
C GLU A 278 8.71 -9.50 -15.63
N ALA A 279 7.93 -9.23 -14.58
CA ALA A 279 6.91 -10.17 -14.11
C ALA A 279 5.77 -10.35 -15.14
N ALA A 280 5.43 -9.29 -15.90
CA ALA A 280 4.43 -9.33 -16.96
C ALA A 280 4.92 -10.11 -18.21
N ALA A 281 6.23 -10.21 -18.42
CA ALA A 281 6.85 -10.92 -19.53
C ALA A 281 6.92 -12.45 -19.34
N SER A 282 6.59 -12.97 -18.16
CA SER A 282 6.49 -14.42 -17.93
C SER A 282 5.33 -14.98 -18.76
N PRO A 283 5.56 -15.90 -19.72
CA PRO A 283 4.50 -16.40 -20.56
C PRO A 283 3.47 -17.14 -19.70
N ALA A 284 2.25 -16.58 -19.64
CA ALA A 284 1.12 -17.35 -19.15
C ALA A 284 1.09 -18.69 -19.92
N PRO A 285 0.88 -19.84 -19.26
CA PRO A 285 0.87 -21.13 -19.96
C PRO A 285 -0.23 -21.09 -21.02
N ILE A 286 0.19 -21.10 -22.30
CA ILE A 286 -0.69 -21.11 -23.51
C ILE A 286 -1.46 -22.45 -23.59
N LEU A 287 -1.70 -23.14 -22.49
CA LEU A 287 -2.43 -24.41 -22.48
C LEU A 287 -3.95 -24.27 -22.69
N GLY A 288 -4.51 -23.05 -22.58
CA GLY A 288 -5.95 -22.83 -22.73
C GLY A 288 -6.43 -22.55 -24.15
N LEU A 289 -5.58 -21.95 -25.02
CA LEU A 289 -6.02 -21.53 -26.35
C LEU A 289 -6.05 -22.66 -27.39
N LEU A 290 -5.25 -23.70 -27.22
CA LEU A 290 -5.24 -24.86 -28.14
C LEU A 290 -6.39 -25.84 -27.91
N ALA A 291 -6.97 -25.88 -26.70
CA ALA A 291 -8.13 -26.71 -26.41
C ALA A 291 -9.43 -26.16 -27.03
N GLY A 292 -9.56 -24.80 -27.15
CA GLY A 292 -10.73 -24.18 -27.78
C GLY A 292 -10.80 -24.32 -29.29
N LEU A 293 -9.67 -24.35 -29.97
CA LEU A 293 -9.61 -24.53 -31.43
C LEU A 293 -9.83 -25.98 -31.86
N GLY A 294 -9.48 -26.94 -31.01
CA GLY A 294 -9.70 -28.38 -31.28
C GLY A 294 -11.17 -28.77 -31.20
N VAL A 295 -11.97 -28.17 -30.34
CA VAL A 295 -13.41 -28.46 -30.19
C VAL A 295 -14.23 -27.82 -31.32
N ALA A 296 -13.84 -26.65 -31.80
CA ALA A 296 -14.50 -26.00 -32.95
C ALA A 296 -14.27 -26.76 -34.26
N ALA A 297 -13.09 -27.36 -34.46
CA ALA A 297 -12.79 -28.16 -35.65
C ALA A 297 -13.50 -29.53 -35.67
N LEU A 298 -13.83 -30.11 -34.50
CA LEU A 298 -14.59 -31.36 -34.42
C LEU A 298 -16.10 -31.15 -34.62
N ALA A 299 -16.64 -29.98 -34.29
CA ALA A 299 -18.05 -29.64 -34.51
C ALA A 299 -18.36 -29.40 -35.99
N LEU A 300 -17.40 -28.87 -36.78
CA LEU A 300 -17.53 -28.62 -38.21
C LEU A 300 -17.40 -29.90 -39.09
N ARG A 301 -16.92 -31.03 -38.53
CA ARG A 301 -16.83 -32.32 -39.25
C ARG A 301 -18.09 -33.19 -39.11
N ARG A 302 -19.10 -32.75 -38.36
CA ARG A 302 -20.36 -33.48 -38.12
C ARG A 302 -21.60 -32.78 -38.69
N LEU A 303 -21.40 -31.71 -39.47
CA LEU A 303 -22.44 -31.12 -40.33
C LEU A 303 -22.08 -31.36 -41.79
#